data_dd33585c1d73937adcba49aba78ae5fd
#
_entry.id   dd33585c1d73937adcba49aba78ae5fd
#
_cell.length_a   1.000
_cell.length_b   1.000
_cell.length_c   1.000
_cell.angle_alpha   90.00
_cell.angle_beta   90.00
_cell.angle_gamma   90.00
#
_symmetry.space_group_name_H-M   'P 1'
#
loop_
_entity.id
_entity.type
_entity.pdbx_description
1 polymer ?
#
loop_
_entity_poly.entity_id
_entity_poly.type
_entity_poly.pdbx_seq_one_letter_code
_entity_poly.pdbx_strand_id
1 'polypeptide(L)'
;MRLARRLKWDWLDTDNEVERRAGRTIKEIFATDGEATFRQLERDVIADLATRDRLVLSTGGGAILNADSRRDLRAAGPVVWLMASVQTIGSRILQDASTISRRPNLTATGGIAEIREVLNIREPLYRECATIIVNTEGLKLTEVVAKVLEELPANLLQESHS
;
A
#
# COMPACT_ATOMS: atom_id res chain seq x y z
N MET A 1 10.37 -1.18 3.97
CA MET A 1 11.81 -1.09 4.35
C MET A 1 12.12 -1.49 5.79
N ARG A 2 11.62 -0.80 6.86
CA ARG A 2 12.00 -1.16 8.25
C ARG A 2 11.45 -2.53 8.68
N LEU A 3 10.21 -2.85 8.32
CA LEU A 3 9.60 -4.15 8.60
C LEU A 3 10.40 -5.28 7.90
N ALA A 4 10.65 -5.15 6.61
CA ALA A 4 11.43 -6.13 5.83
C ALA A 4 12.82 -6.40 6.44
N ARG A 5 13.51 -5.33 6.88
CA ARG A 5 14.79 -5.46 7.59
C ARG A 5 14.67 -6.28 8.89
N ARG A 6 13.59 -6.08 9.65
CA ARG A 6 13.35 -6.84 10.90
C ARG A 6 13.03 -8.30 10.61
N LEU A 7 12.34 -8.59 9.50
CA LEU A 7 12.02 -9.94 9.04
C LEU A 7 13.17 -10.60 8.25
N LYS A 8 14.22 -9.86 7.86
CA LYS A 8 15.27 -10.28 6.92
C LYS A 8 14.68 -10.73 5.57
N TRP A 9 13.64 -10.05 5.12
CA TRP A 9 12.94 -10.29 3.87
C TRP A 9 13.24 -9.19 2.87
N ASP A 10 12.99 -9.45 1.60
CA ASP A 10 13.01 -8.44 0.56
C ASP A 10 11.87 -7.44 0.72
N TRP A 11 12.01 -6.29 0.08
CA TRP A 11 10.99 -5.26 0.05
C TRP A 11 10.84 -4.68 -1.34
N LEU A 12 9.59 -4.60 -1.80
CA LEU A 12 9.22 -3.92 -3.03
C LEU A 12 8.02 -3.00 -2.80
N ASP A 13 7.95 -1.95 -3.61
CA ASP A 13 6.83 -1.03 -3.68
C ASP A 13 6.17 -1.18 -5.06
N THR A 14 4.85 -1.37 -5.09
CA THR A 14 4.12 -1.61 -6.34
C THR A 14 4.20 -0.44 -7.29
N ASP A 15 4.17 0.80 -6.79
CA ASP A 15 4.24 1.99 -7.63
C ASP A 15 5.60 2.08 -8.32
N ASN A 16 6.70 1.84 -7.56
CA ASN A 16 8.05 1.79 -8.13
C ASN A 16 8.19 0.67 -9.17
N GLU A 17 7.59 -0.47 -8.94
CA GLU A 17 7.66 -1.61 -9.86
C GLU A 17 6.84 -1.36 -11.13
N VAL A 18 5.69 -0.69 -11.03
CA VAL A 18 4.93 -0.23 -12.20
C VAL A 18 5.77 0.72 -13.05
N GLU A 19 6.38 1.75 -12.45
CA GLU A 19 7.23 2.70 -13.17
C GLU A 19 8.42 1.99 -13.83
N ARG A 20 9.08 1.08 -13.10
CA ARG A 20 10.21 0.30 -13.63
C ARG A 20 9.82 -0.55 -14.85
N ARG A 21 8.68 -1.24 -14.81
CA ARG A 21 8.21 -2.09 -15.91
C ARG A 21 7.71 -1.27 -17.11
N ALA A 22 7.02 -0.17 -16.83
CA ALA A 22 6.49 0.71 -17.87
C ALA A 22 7.58 1.58 -18.53
N GLY A 23 8.74 1.77 -17.89
CA GLY A 23 9.78 2.71 -18.33
C GLY A 23 9.34 4.17 -18.29
N ARG A 24 8.27 4.48 -17.57
CA ARG A 24 7.63 5.81 -17.47
C ARG A 24 7.11 6.02 -16.06
N THR A 25 6.98 7.28 -15.65
CA THR A 25 6.38 7.64 -14.36
C THR A 25 4.87 7.38 -14.36
N ILE A 26 4.32 7.16 -13.15
CA ILE A 26 2.86 7.01 -12.98
C ILE A 26 2.14 8.24 -13.50
N LYS A 27 2.68 9.44 -13.28
CA LYS A 27 2.13 10.69 -13.80
C LYS A 27 2.02 10.68 -15.32
N GLU A 28 3.05 10.21 -16.02
CA GLU A 28 3.04 10.08 -17.49
C GLU A 28 2.01 9.06 -17.95
N ILE A 29 1.93 7.90 -17.29
CA ILE A 29 0.93 6.87 -17.59
C ILE A 29 -0.49 7.45 -17.50
N PHE A 30 -0.80 8.15 -16.38
CA PHE A 30 -2.11 8.81 -16.23
C PHE A 30 -2.38 9.86 -17.31
N ALA A 31 -1.38 10.64 -17.69
CA ALA A 31 -1.53 11.71 -18.68
C ALA A 31 -1.73 11.19 -20.10
N THR A 32 -1.06 10.09 -20.48
CA THR A 32 -1.07 9.56 -21.84
C THR A 32 -2.07 8.43 -22.06
N ASP A 33 -2.19 7.52 -21.09
CA ASP A 33 -2.92 6.25 -21.26
C ASP A 33 -4.14 6.14 -20.31
N GLY A 34 -4.24 7.04 -19.33
CA GLY A 34 -5.36 7.12 -18.39
C GLY A 34 -5.27 6.15 -17.20
N GLU A 35 -6.24 6.30 -16.29
CA GLU A 35 -6.29 5.51 -15.05
C GLU A 35 -6.47 4.02 -15.30
N ALA A 36 -7.29 3.64 -16.29
CA ALA A 36 -7.56 2.22 -16.59
C ALA A 36 -6.27 1.46 -16.92
N THR A 37 -5.38 2.04 -17.71
CA THR A 37 -4.09 1.44 -18.05
C THR A 37 -3.19 1.31 -16.82
N PHE A 38 -3.13 2.35 -15.97
CA PHE A 38 -2.39 2.27 -14.72
C PHE A 38 -2.93 1.13 -13.83
N ARG A 39 -4.25 1.00 -13.68
CA ARG A 39 -4.87 -0.07 -12.88
C ARG A 39 -4.56 -1.47 -13.41
N GLN A 40 -4.47 -1.63 -14.72
CA GLN A 40 -4.07 -2.90 -15.31
C GLN A 40 -2.59 -3.22 -14.98
N LEU A 41 -1.70 -2.25 -15.15
CA LEU A 41 -0.28 -2.42 -14.80
C LEU A 41 -0.09 -2.72 -13.29
N GLU A 42 -0.79 -1.99 -12.42
CA GLU A 42 -0.80 -2.24 -10.97
C GLU A 42 -1.27 -3.67 -10.65
N ARG A 43 -2.34 -4.13 -11.32
CA ARG A 43 -2.88 -5.49 -11.17
C ARG A 43 -1.86 -6.56 -11.59
N ASP A 44 -1.19 -6.37 -12.74
CA ASP A 44 -0.21 -7.31 -13.27
C ASP A 44 1.03 -7.40 -12.35
N VAL A 45 1.47 -6.27 -11.82
CA VAL A 45 2.54 -6.20 -10.82
C VAL A 45 2.17 -6.96 -9.55
N ILE A 46 0.97 -6.74 -9.01
CA ILE A 46 0.50 -7.41 -7.80
C ILE A 46 0.40 -8.92 -8.04
N ALA A 47 -0.15 -9.37 -9.17
CA ALA A 47 -0.25 -10.78 -9.50
C ALA A 47 1.10 -11.49 -9.50
N ASP A 48 2.11 -10.88 -10.09
CA ASP A 48 3.47 -11.43 -10.12
C ASP A 48 4.11 -11.41 -8.72
N LEU A 49 4.05 -10.27 -8.02
CA LEU A 49 4.74 -10.12 -6.74
C LEU A 49 4.09 -10.93 -5.61
N ALA A 50 2.79 -11.18 -5.66
CA ALA A 50 2.07 -12.00 -4.69
C ALA A 50 2.49 -13.48 -4.72
N THR A 51 3.20 -13.93 -5.75
CA THR A 51 3.74 -15.30 -5.83
C THR A 51 5.11 -15.47 -5.18
N ARG A 52 5.73 -14.39 -4.73
CA ARG A 52 7.09 -14.42 -4.19
C ARG A 52 7.10 -14.66 -2.68
N ASP A 53 7.97 -15.54 -2.25
CA ASP A 53 8.20 -15.79 -0.83
C ASP A 53 9.09 -14.70 -0.20
N ARG A 54 8.96 -14.53 1.12
CA ARG A 54 9.80 -13.63 1.94
C ARG A 54 9.87 -12.19 1.41
N LEU A 55 8.73 -11.68 0.93
CA LEU A 55 8.61 -10.34 0.39
C LEU A 55 7.65 -9.49 1.25
N VAL A 56 8.10 -8.33 1.69
CA VAL A 56 7.23 -7.28 2.20
C VAL A 56 6.83 -6.40 1.03
N LEU A 57 5.57 -6.45 0.64
CA LEU A 57 5.03 -5.68 -0.46
C LEU A 57 4.32 -4.43 0.06
N SER A 58 4.78 -3.25 -0.36
CA SER A 58 4.09 -1.97 -0.13
C SER A 58 3.20 -1.67 -1.32
N THR A 59 1.90 -1.51 -1.09
CA THR A 59 0.94 -1.24 -2.16
C THR A 59 0.42 0.20 -2.11
N GLY A 60 0.09 0.75 -3.27
CA GLY A 60 -0.71 1.95 -3.35
C GLY A 60 -2.10 1.75 -2.75
N GLY A 61 -2.69 2.79 -2.17
CA GLY A 61 -4.01 2.71 -1.55
C GLY A 61 -5.17 2.39 -2.51
N GLY A 62 -4.93 2.36 -3.82
CA GLY A 62 -5.90 1.96 -4.84
C GLY A 62 -5.83 0.48 -5.24
N ALA A 63 -4.81 -0.23 -4.81
CA ALA A 63 -4.61 -1.64 -5.15
C ALA A 63 -5.80 -2.54 -4.76
N ILE A 64 -6.50 -2.18 -3.67
CA ILE A 64 -7.68 -2.91 -3.17
C ILE A 64 -8.95 -2.69 -4.01
N LEU A 65 -8.96 -1.78 -4.97
CA LEU A 65 -10.13 -1.55 -5.83
C LEU A 65 -10.40 -2.74 -6.75
N ASN A 66 -9.36 -3.45 -7.18
CA ASN A 66 -9.47 -4.65 -7.98
C ASN A 66 -9.70 -5.88 -7.08
N ALA A 67 -10.77 -6.63 -7.34
CA ALA A 67 -11.15 -7.81 -6.55
C ALA A 67 -10.13 -8.95 -6.66
N ASP A 68 -9.53 -9.15 -7.82
CA ASP A 68 -8.50 -10.16 -8.02
C ASP A 68 -7.21 -9.81 -7.26
N SER A 69 -6.85 -8.52 -7.21
CA SER A 69 -5.73 -8.06 -6.38
C SER A 69 -5.97 -8.33 -4.90
N ARG A 70 -7.19 -8.08 -4.39
CA ARG A 70 -7.54 -8.41 -2.98
C ARG A 70 -7.41 -9.90 -2.71
N ARG A 71 -7.91 -10.74 -3.63
CA ARG A 71 -7.81 -12.20 -3.52
C ARG A 71 -6.35 -12.66 -3.47
N ASP A 72 -5.54 -12.19 -4.41
CA ASP A 72 -4.14 -12.63 -4.53
C ASP A 72 -3.28 -12.15 -3.34
N LEU A 73 -3.48 -10.91 -2.88
CA LEU A 73 -2.81 -10.38 -1.69
C LEU A 73 -3.16 -11.21 -0.44
N ARG A 74 -4.43 -11.57 -0.26
CA ARG A 74 -4.85 -12.41 0.88
C ARG A 74 -4.32 -13.84 0.81
N ALA A 75 -4.19 -14.39 -0.39
CA ALA A 75 -3.63 -15.72 -0.61
C ALA A 75 -2.11 -15.74 -0.37
N ALA A 76 -1.42 -14.65 -0.66
CA ALA A 76 0.02 -14.51 -0.49
C ALA A 76 0.46 -14.44 0.98
N GLY A 77 -0.39 -13.91 1.87
CA GLY A 77 -0.02 -13.79 3.29
C GLY A 77 -0.82 -12.72 4.04
N PRO A 78 -0.33 -12.31 5.22
CA PRO A 78 -0.99 -11.28 6.02
C PRO A 78 -1.05 -9.94 5.29
N VAL A 79 -2.26 -9.39 5.20
CA VAL A 79 -2.50 -8.05 4.66
C VAL A 79 -2.68 -7.08 5.81
N VAL A 80 -1.76 -6.13 5.92
CA VAL A 80 -1.75 -5.13 6.99
C VAL A 80 -2.35 -3.83 6.49
N TRP A 81 -3.45 -3.39 7.10
CA TRP A 81 -3.99 -2.06 6.90
C TRP A 81 -3.49 -1.10 7.98
N LEU A 82 -2.71 -0.10 7.57
CA LEU A 82 -2.25 0.98 8.43
C LEU A 82 -3.32 2.08 8.45
N MET A 83 -4.15 2.09 9.48
CA MET A 83 -5.28 3.01 9.64
C MET A 83 -4.83 4.31 10.33
N ALA A 84 -5.38 5.43 9.87
CA ALA A 84 -5.24 6.73 10.52
C ALA A 84 -6.47 7.59 10.23
N SER A 85 -6.67 8.67 11.01
CA SER A 85 -7.72 9.66 10.75
C SER A 85 -7.46 10.45 9.45
N VAL A 86 -8.53 11.00 8.87
CA VAL A 86 -8.44 11.86 7.67
C VAL A 86 -7.46 13.01 7.90
N GLN A 87 -7.46 13.61 9.11
CA GLN A 87 -6.58 14.70 9.47
C GLN A 87 -5.10 14.25 9.48
N THR A 88 -4.82 13.10 10.09
CA THR A 88 -3.46 12.55 10.13
C THR A 88 -2.97 12.14 8.74
N ILE A 89 -3.82 11.53 7.92
CA ILE A 89 -3.49 11.23 6.52
C ILE A 89 -3.18 12.51 5.76
N GLY A 90 -4.01 13.54 5.88
CA GLY A 90 -3.79 14.83 5.23
C GLY A 90 -2.47 15.48 5.63
N SER A 91 -2.15 15.51 6.92
CA SER A 91 -0.89 16.08 7.41
C SER A 91 0.34 15.30 6.91
N ARG A 92 0.26 13.96 6.85
CA ARG A 92 1.35 13.12 6.31
C ARG A 92 1.56 13.34 4.82
N ILE A 93 0.48 13.48 4.04
CA ILE A 93 0.57 13.77 2.60
C ILE A 93 1.25 15.13 2.36
N LEU A 94 0.89 16.16 3.14
CA LEU A 94 1.50 17.50 3.01
C LEU A 94 2.98 17.53 3.40
N GLN A 95 3.42 16.64 4.28
CA GLN A 95 4.82 16.52 4.71
C GLN A 95 5.68 15.70 3.73
N ASP A 96 5.07 14.91 2.86
CA ASP A 96 5.76 14.04 1.92
C ASP A 96 5.71 14.62 0.50
N ALA A 97 6.76 15.38 0.14
CA ALA A 97 6.90 15.97 -1.19
C ALA A 97 6.88 14.94 -2.34
N SER A 98 7.30 13.70 -2.08
CA SER A 98 7.29 12.61 -3.08
C SER A 98 5.87 12.16 -3.41
N THR A 99 4.98 12.18 -2.45
CA THR A 99 3.56 11.84 -2.62
C THR A 99 2.84 12.88 -3.49
N ILE A 100 3.13 14.17 -3.30
CA ILE A 100 2.52 15.26 -4.07
C ILE A 100 2.88 15.15 -5.56
N SER A 101 4.13 14.80 -5.88
CA SER A 101 4.58 14.69 -7.28
C SER A 101 4.02 13.47 -8.02
N ARG A 102 3.67 12.40 -7.31
CA ARG A 102 3.22 11.12 -7.89
C ARG A 102 1.70 10.96 -7.97
N ARG A 103 0.93 11.73 -7.19
CA ARG A 103 -0.53 11.61 -7.17
C ARG A 103 -1.17 12.80 -7.86
N PRO A 104 -1.78 12.62 -9.05
CA PRO A 104 -2.76 13.59 -9.53
C PRO A 104 -3.89 13.70 -8.52
N ASN A 105 -4.51 14.87 -8.36
CA ASN A 105 -5.72 15.01 -7.57
C ASN A 105 -6.75 13.98 -8.05
N LEU A 106 -7.24 13.15 -7.13
CA LEU A 106 -8.20 12.09 -7.44
C LEU A 106 -9.63 12.63 -7.55
N THR A 107 -9.86 13.85 -7.04
CA THR A 107 -11.14 14.55 -7.13
C THR A 107 -10.94 16.01 -7.50
N ALA A 108 -12.00 16.66 -8.01
CA ALA A 108 -11.97 18.07 -8.41
C ALA A 108 -11.79 19.06 -7.25
N THR A 109 -12.03 18.61 -6.01
CA THR A 109 -12.04 19.48 -4.81
C THR A 109 -10.69 19.51 -4.08
N GLY A 110 -9.87 18.45 -4.19
CA GLY A 110 -8.58 18.35 -3.50
C GLY A 110 -8.64 18.43 -1.96
N GLY A 111 -7.51 18.22 -1.30
CA GLY A 111 -7.38 18.44 0.13
C GLY A 111 -8.10 17.41 1.03
N ILE A 112 -8.48 17.84 2.25
CA ILE A 112 -9.08 16.98 3.29
C ILE A 112 -10.43 16.39 2.86
N ALA A 113 -11.24 17.12 2.10
CA ALA A 113 -12.53 16.64 1.60
C ALA A 113 -12.34 15.46 0.64
N GLU A 114 -11.37 15.53 -0.26
CA GLU A 114 -11.00 14.46 -1.16
C GLU A 114 -10.52 13.21 -0.40
N ILE A 115 -9.66 13.40 0.59
CA ILE A 115 -9.16 12.28 1.41
C ILE A 115 -10.33 11.57 2.09
N ARG A 116 -11.30 12.33 2.63
CA ARG A 116 -12.50 11.77 3.27
C ARG A 116 -13.35 10.97 2.30
N GLU A 117 -13.62 11.52 1.12
CA GLU A 117 -14.40 10.85 0.07
C GLU A 117 -13.75 9.55 -0.38
N VAL A 118 -12.47 9.61 -0.71
CA VAL A 118 -11.68 8.44 -1.12
C VAL A 118 -11.64 7.39 -0.01
N LEU A 119 -11.46 7.80 1.25
CA LEU A 119 -11.43 6.89 2.38
C LEU A 119 -12.80 6.22 2.60
N ASN A 120 -13.89 6.97 2.53
CA ASN A 120 -15.25 6.43 2.67
C ASN A 120 -15.54 5.32 1.65
N ILE A 121 -15.09 5.49 0.40
CA ILE A 121 -15.24 4.47 -0.65
C ILE A 121 -14.35 3.25 -0.40
N ARG A 122 -13.11 3.46 0.06
CA ARG A 122 -12.09 2.42 0.16
C ARG A 122 -12.09 1.68 1.50
N GLU A 123 -12.55 2.30 2.57
CA GLU A 123 -12.52 1.70 3.91
C GLU A 123 -13.21 0.32 3.98
N PRO A 124 -14.40 0.10 3.39
CA PRO A 124 -15.01 -1.23 3.35
C PRO A 124 -14.11 -2.28 2.67
N LEU A 125 -13.43 -1.90 1.59
CA LEU A 125 -12.52 -2.76 0.85
C LEU A 125 -11.23 -3.03 1.63
N TYR A 126 -10.71 -2.04 2.35
CA TYR A 126 -9.58 -2.25 3.26
C TYR A 126 -9.94 -3.24 4.36
N ARG A 127 -11.13 -3.10 4.98
CA ARG A 127 -11.61 -4.03 6.02
C ARG A 127 -11.82 -5.45 5.48
N GLU A 128 -12.34 -5.59 4.27
CA GLU A 128 -12.50 -6.88 3.58
C GLU A 128 -11.13 -7.54 3.33
N CYS A 129 -10.16 -6.76 2.87
CA CYS A 129 -8.85 -7.26 2.44
C CYS A 129 -7.90 -7.53 3.61
N ALA A 130 -7.90 -6.67 4.63
CA ALA A 130 -6.96 -6.74 5.74
C ALA A 130 -7.18 -7.95 6.64
N THR A 131 -6.09 -8.60 7.03
CA THR A 131 -6.06 -9.62 8.09
C THR A 131 -5.53 -9.05 9.41
N ILE A 132 -4.82 -7.93 9.34
CA ILE A 132 -4.26 -7.18 10.47
C ILE A 132 -4.59 -5.71 10.27
N ILE A 133 -5.10 -5.05 11.32
CA ILE A 133 -5.41 -3.62 11.30
C ILE A 133 -4.61 -2.92 12.39
N VAL A 134 -3.72 -2.01 12.01
CA VAL A 134 -2.91 -1.25 12.94
C VAL A 134 -3.31 0.22 12.92
N ASN A 135 -3.88 0.71 14.01
CA ASN A 135 -4.10 2.14 14.19
C ASN A 135 -2.76 2.84 14.42
N THR A 136 -2.40 3.74 13.51
CA THR A 136 -1.12 4.46 13.52
C THR A 136 -1.21 5.86 14.11
N GLU A 137 -2.35 6.22 14.70
CA GLU A 137 -2.58 7.54 15.28
C GLU A 137 -1.59 7.82 16.40
N GLY A 138 -0.88 8.95 16.33
CA GLY A 138 0.12 9.34 17.33
C GLY A 138 1.39 8.49 17.40
N LEU A 139 1.50 7.43 16.59
CA LEU A 139 2.64 6.52 16.66
C LEU A 139 3.81 6.98 15.79
N LYS A 140 5.03 6.79 16.31
CA LYS A 140 6.26 6.87 15.53
C LYS A 140 6.41 5.63 14.64
N LEU A 141 7.16 5.75 13.56
CA LEU A 141 7.38 4.67 12.61
C LEU A 141 7.94 3.38 13.25
N THR A 142 8.77 3.50 14.28
CA THR A 142 9.31 2.35 15.03
C THR A 142 8.23 1.62 15.81
N GLU A 143 7.27 2.35 16.38
CA GLU A 143 6.14 1.79 17.13
C GLU A 143 5.14 1.11 16.21
N VAL A 144 4.90 1.69 15.01
CA VAL A 144 4.08 1.04 13.98
C VAL A 144 4.69 -0.30 13.57
N VAL A 145 6.01 -0.35 13.33
CA VAL A 145 6.70 -1.60 12.98
C VAL A 145 6.61 -2.62 14.11
N ALA A 146 6.78 -2.20 15.36
CA ALA A 146 6.64 -3.10 16.50
C ALA A 146 5.23 -3.71 16.59
N LYS A 147 4.19 -2.88 16.48
CA LYS A 147 2.80 -3.37 16.47
C LYS A 147 2.50 -4.33 15.33
N VAL A 148 3.00 -4.05 14.12
CA VAL A 148 2.84 -4.99 13.00
C VAL A 148 3.50 -6.33 13.33
N LEU A 149 4.72 -6.33 13.89
CA LEU A 149 5.42 -7.56 14.25
C LEU A 149 4.69 -8.35 15.35
N GLU A 150 4.07 -7.68 16.33
CA GLU A 150 3.28 -8.30 17.40
C GLU A 150 2.04 -9.03 16.87
N GLU A 151 1.43 -8.51 15.80
CA GLU A 151 0.21 -9.06 15.19
C GLU A 151 0.51 -10.12 14.09
N LEU A 152 1.76 -10.22 13.62
CA LEU A 152 2.12 -11.20 12.61
C LEU A 152 2.09 -12.63 13.17
N PRO A 153 1.63 -13.63 12.37
CA PRO A 153 1.68 -15.04 12.75
C PRO A 153 3.10 -15.48 13.13
N ALA A 154 3.21 -16.21 14.25
CA ALA A 154 4.50 -16.63 14.83
C ALA A 154 5.39 -17.45 13.87
N ASN A 155 4.78 -18.24 12.99
CA ASN A 155 5.51 -19.01 11.99
C ASN A 155 6.32 -18.12 11.02
N LEU A 156 5.83 -16.94 10.67
CA LEU A 156 6.57 -15.99 9.82
C LEU A 156 7.75 -15.34 10.53
N LEU A 157 7.71 -15.29 11.86
CA LEU A 157 8.80 -14.72 12.67
C LEU A 157 9.92 -15.73 12.92
N GLN A 158 9.63 -17.03 12.92
CA GLN A 158 10.61 -18.10 13.20
C GLN A 158 11.50 -18.37 11.99
N GLU A 159 11.00 -18.27 10.78
CA GLU A 159 11.78 -18.47 9.54
C GLU A 159 12.88 -17.41 9.31
N SER A 160 12.83 -16.31 10.07
CA SER A 160 13.85 -15.25 9.98
C SER A 160 15.14 -15.56 10.78
N HIS A 161 15.21 -16.70 11.48
CA HIS A 161 16.36 -17.09 12.33
C HIS A 161 17.18 -18.28 11.79
N SER A 162 16.85 -18.77 10.58
CA SER A 162 17.57 -19.89 9.95
C SER A 162 18.47 -19.42 8.80
#